data_a4c5db9f224edeeccbe61e2d52c8b6df
#
_entry.id   a4c5db9f224edeeccbe61e2d52c8b6df
#
_cell.length_a   1.000
_cell.length_b   1.000
_cell.length_c   1.000
_cell.angle_alpha   90.00
_cell.angle_beta   90.00
_cell.angle_gamma   90.00
#
_symmetry.space_group_name_H-M   'P 1'
#
loop_
_entity.id
_entity.type
_entity.pdbx_description
1 polymer ?
#
loop_
_entity_poly.entity_id
_entity_poly.type
_entity_poly.pdbx_seq_one_letter_code
_entity_poly.pdbx_strand_id
1 'polypeptide(L)'
;MSGTVELRPTIDRAWLEREAAREPLTHAFALWDLTRSPEAVRFVSVLRGDATVGYLLVWLGRRERPVVHWYGRADEAAGLADGFPDPPLVAVVPDEVEPILRRKFPGATVASLKLMFRERAPVPAGGGAVRRLRREDLPELVAFVRQHRAAELEAYADLEPATEPAWGAFQDGRLVGLARAEVRLPPLWVVSGVYVDPRHRGQGHGRAVVLAVVEAAERTGAATGLYVRDEPTPASRLYDQLGFRQVGRRRWMDVTGPGGR
;
A
#
# COMPACT_ATOMS: atom_id res chain seq x y z
N MET A 1 -30.43 -11.83 12.36
CA MET A 1 -30.21 -13.28 12.25
C MET A 1 -28.70 -13.47 12.09
N SER A 2 -28.02 -13.93 13.13
CA SER A 2 -26.59 -14.22 13.12
C SER A 2 -26.38 -15.57 12.43
N GLY A 3 -26.15 -15.56 11.13
CA GLY A 3 -25.75 -16.77 10.41
C GLY A 3 -24.34 -17.17 10.84
N THR A 4 -24.08 -18.47 10.90
CA THR A 4 -22.76 -19.01 11.19
C THR A 4 -21.78 -18.55 10.12
N VAL A 5 -20.62 -18.03 10.55
CA VAL A 5 -19.53 -17.65 9.67
C VAL A 5 -18.67 -18.89 9.41
N GLU A 6 -18.41 -19.18 8.15
CA GLU A 6 -17.53 -20.26 7.70
C GLU A 6 -16.28 -19.70 7.05
N LEU A 7 -15.14 -20.33 7.30
CA LEU A 7 -13.84 -19.96 6.72
C LEU A 7 -13.45 -21.00 5.69
N ARG A 8 -13.19 -20.57 4.45
CA ARG A 8 -12.72 -21.46 3.39
C ARG A 8 -11.36 -21.00 2.87
N PRO A 9 -10.36 -21.85 2.81
CA PRO A 9 -9.05 -21.55 2.26
C PRO A 9 -9.09 -21.53 0.71
N THR A 10 -10.06 -20.84 0.15
CA THR A 10 -10.28 -20.70 -1.29
C THR A 10 -10.56 -19.26 -1.63
N ILE A 11 -10.20 -18.85 -2.84
CA ILE A 11 -10.46 -17.51 -3.36
C ILE A 11 -11.76 -17.53 -4.16
N ASP A 12 -12.74 -16.75 -3.74
CA ASP A 12 -13.84 -16.34 -4.62
C ASP A 12 -13.38 -15.14 -5.45
N ARG A 13 -12.67 -15.44 -6.55
CA ARG A 13 -12.07 -14.41 -7.40
C ARG A 13 -13.12 -13.50 -8.03
N ALA A 14 -14.24 -14.06 -8.46
CA ALA A 14 -15.31 -13.28 -9.07
C ALA A 14 -15.95 -12.30 -8.08
N TRP A 15 -16.11 -12.72 -6.83
CA TRP A 15 -16.56 -11.83 -5.77
C TRP A 15 -15.54 -10.71 -5.50
N LEU A 16 -14.26 -11.06 -5.33
CA LEU A 16 -13.19 -10.10 -5.07
C LEU A 16 -13.08 -9.05 -6.20
N GLU A 17 -13.20 -9.45 -7.46
CA GLU A 17 -13.19 -8.55 -8.61
C GLU A 17 -14.41 -7.61 -8.62
N ARG A 18 -15.59 -8.09 -8.23
CA ARG A 18 -16.78 -7.23 -8.07
C ARG A 18 -16.60 -6.22 -6.94
N GLU A 19 -16.07 -6.62 -5.81
CA GLU A 19 -15.80 -5.67 -4.69
C GLU A 19 -14.71 -4.67 -5.06
N ALA A 20 -13.66 -5.12 -5.76
CA ALA A 20 -12.62 -4.22 -6.25
C ALA A 20 -13.11 -3.21 -7.30
N ALA A 21 -14.16 -3.54 -8.05
CA ALA A 21 -14.80 -2.57 -8.95
C ALA A 21 -15.54 -1.47 -8.17
N ARG A 22 -16.03 -1.76 -6.96
CA ARG A 22 -16.72 -0.80 -6.07
C ARG A 22 -15.74 0.01 -5.24
N GLU A 23 -14.74 -0.66 -4.67
CA GLU A 23 -13.74 -0.07 -3.79
C GLU A 23 -12.32 -0.40 -4.27
N PRO A 24 -11.87 0.13 -5.42
CA PRO A 24 -10.64 -0.33 -6.07
C PRO A 24 -9.40 -0.19 -5.17
N LEU A 25 -9.31 0.89 -4.41
CA LEU A 25 -8.15 1.11 -3.53
C LEU A 25 -8.14 0.17 -2.31
N THR A 26 -9.30 -0.19 -1.79
CA THR A 26 -9.45 -1.14 -0.68
C THR A 26 -8.86 -2.52 -1.01
N HIS A 27 -9.06 -2.98 -2.24
CA HIS A 27 -8.68 -4.31 -2.70
C HIS A 27 -7.42 -4.35 -3.56
N ALA A 28 -6.79 -3.19 -3.78
CA ALA A 28 -5.66 -3.05 -4.69
C ALA A 28 -4.50 -3.99 -4.38
N PHE A 29 -4.07 -4.06 -3.13
CA PHE A 29 -2.98 -4.94 -2.72
C PHE A 29 -3.37 -6.41 -2.80
N ALA A 30 -4.57 -6.78 -2.38
CA ALA A 30 -5.04 -8.16 -2.46
C ALA A 30 -5.03 -8.69 -3.90
N LEU A 31 -5.58 -7.92 -4.84
CA LEU A 31 -5.55 -8.29 -6.26
C LEU A 31 -4.14 -8.30 -6.84
N TRP A 32 -3.31 -7.35 -6.43
CA TRP A 32 -1.94 -7.26 -6.89
C TRP A 32 -1.11 -8.46 -6.45
N ASP A 33 -1.17 -8.82 -5.18
CA ASP A 33 -0.42 -9.94 -4.61
C ASP A 33 -0.87 -11.27 -5.23
N LEU A 34 -2.18 -11.47 -5.39
CA LEU A 34 -2.75 -12.63 -6.08
C LEU A 34 -2.36 -12.73 -7.56
N THR A 35 -2.03 -11.61 -8.20
CA THR A 35 -1.65 -11.57 -9.62
C THR A 35 -0.14 -11.74 -9.79
N ARG A 36 0.65 -11.15 -8.88
CA ARG A 36 2.11 -11.07 -9.03
C ARG A 36 2.85 -12.21 -8.35
N SER A 37 2.35 -12.71 -7.25
CA SER A 37 3.02 -13.70 -6.42
C SER A 37 2.00 -14.62 -5.74
N PRO A 38 1.14 -15.30 -6.51
CA PRO A 38 0.07 -16.15 -5.94
C PRO A 38 0.62 -17.24 -5.03
N GLU A 39 1.84 -17.72 -5.28
CA GLU A 39 2.56 -18.71 -4.46
C GLU A 39 2.93 -18.17 -3.06
N ALA A 40 3.07 -16.85 -2.93
CA ALA A 40 3.39 -16.18 -1.68
C ALA A 40 2.13 -15.68 -0.92
N VAL A 41 0.93 -16.07 -1.39
CA VAL A 41 -0.34 -15.66 -0.79
C VAL A 41 -1.05 -16.83 -0.14
N ARG A 42 -1.46 -16.64 1.12
CA ARG A 42 -2.50 -17.46 1.75
C ARG A 42 -3.78 -16.65 1.77
N PHE A 43 -4.86 -17.23 1.28
CA PHE A 43 -6.16 -16.57 1.19
C PHE A 43 -7.23 -17.40 1.86
N VAL A 44 -8.06 -16.76 2.68
CA VAL A 44 -9.22 -17.36 3.33
C VAL A 44 -10.43 -16.49 3.03
N SER A 45 -11.42 -17.04 2.34
CA SER A 45 -12.73 -16.41 2.17
C SER A 45 -13.58 -16.58 3.42
N VAL A 46 -14.31 -15.52 3.75
CA VAL A 46 -15.30 -15.48 4.83
C VAL A 46 -16.67 -15.64 4.21
N LEU A 47 -17.40 -16.68 4.58
CA LEU A 47 -18.72 -16.96 4.07
C LEU A 47 -19.79 -16.80 5.16
N ARG A 48 -20.95 -16.31 4.75
CA ARG A 48 -22.18 -16.33 5.54
C ARG A 48 -23.27 -17.04 4.73
N GLY A 49 -23.56 -18.30 5.09
CA GLY A 49 -24.22 -19.23 4.19
C GLY A 49 -23.35 -19.49 2.96
N ASP A 50 -23.93 -19.39 1.77
CA ASP A 50 -23.19 -19.57 0.50
C ASP A 50 -22.55 -18.28 -0.03
N ALA A 51 -22.73 -17.15 0.64
CA ALA A 51 -22.23 -15.85 0.15
C ALA A 51 -20.88 -15.52 0.77
N THR A 52 -19.90 -15.18 -0.08
CA THR A 52 -18.65 -14.56 0.37
C THR A 52 -18.95 -13.13 0.86
N VAL A 53 -18.51 -12.81 2.07
CA VAL A 53 -18.74 -11.52 2.74
C VAL A 53 -17.44 -10.81 3.15
N GLY A 54 -16.31 -11.50 3.02
CA GLY A 54 -15.01 -10.93 3.37
C GLY A 54 -13.85 -11.88 3.04
N TYR A 55 -12.66 -11.46 3.40
CA TYR A 55 -11.44 -12.27 3.28
C TYR A 55 -10.37 -11.90 4.30
N LEU A 56 -9.50 -12.85 4.56
CA LEU A 56 -8.18 -12.65 5.14
C LEU A 56 -7.14 -13.05 4.09
N LEU A 57 -6.27 -12.13 3.71
CA LEU A 57 -5.13 -12.39 2.85
C LEU A 57 -3.85 -12.21 3.64
N VAL A 58 -2.97 -13.20 3.60
CA VAL A 58 -1.62 -13.14 4.17
C VAL A 58 -0.63 -13.22 3.04
N TRP A 59 0.09 -12.13 2.80
CA TRP A 59 1.19 -12.08 1.84
C TRP A 59 2.50 -12.38 2.56
N LEU A 60 3.18 -13.44 2.13
CA LEU A 60 4.42 -13.93 2.74
C LEU A 60 5.69 -13.31 2.11
N GLY A 61 5.57 -12.73 0.93
CA GLY A 61 6.56 -11.96 0.18
C GLY A 61 8.04 -12.15 0.53
N ARG A 62 8.90 -11.24 0.06
CA ARG A 62 10.35 -11.24 0.36
C ARG A 62 10.69 -10.69 1.76
N ARG A 63 9.71 -10.23 2.51
CA ARG A 63 9.91 -9.62 3.82
C ARG A 63 9.88 -10.70 4.90
N GLU A 64 10.75 -10.59 5.88
CA GLU A 64 10.73 -11.42 7.10
C GLU A 64 9.40 -11.30 7.87
N ARG A 65 8.53 -10.38 7.46
CA ARG A 65 7.27 -10.03 8.11
C ARG A 65 6.11 -10.17 7.15
N PRO A 66 5.18 -11.12 7.37
CA PRO A 66 3.94 -11.21 6.61
C PRO A 66 3.14 -9.90 6.65
N VAL A 67 2.48 -9.57 5.53
CA VAL A 67 1.49 -8.50 5.49
C VAL A 67 0.10 -9.11 5.40
N VAL A 68 -0.75 -8.72 6.33
CA VAL A 68 -2.11 -9.24 6.46
C VAL A 68 -3.11 -8.18 6.03
N HIS A 69 -3.90 -8.48 5.02
CA HIS A 69 -5.03 -7.65 4.60
C HIS A 69 -6.33 -8.31 5.04
N TRP A 70 -7.16 -7.54 5.70
CA TRP A 70 -8.49 -7.93 6.10
C TRP A 70 -9.54 -7.10 5.39
N TYR A 71 -10.57 -7.77 4.91
CA TYR A 71 -11.81 -7.15 4.47
C TYR A 71 -13.00 -7.96 5.01
N GLY A 72 -13.97 -7.28 5.60
CA GLY A 72 -15.15 -7.88 6.22
C GLY A 72 -15.55 -7.12 7.47
N ARG A 73 -16.61 -7.56 8.11
CA ARG A 73 -17.18 -6.91 9.29
C ARG A 73 -16.45 -7.32 10.58
N ALA A 74 -16.52 -6.45 11.60
CA ALA A 74 -15.88 -6.69 12.88
C ALA A 74 -16.43 -7.92 13.63
N ASP A 75 -17.72 -8.25 13.47
CA ASP A 75 -18.35 -9.43 14.07
C ASP A 75 -17.82 -10.77 13.48
N GLU A 76 -17.23 -10.72 12.30
CA GLU A 76 -16.58 -11.85 11.63
C GLU A 76 -15.10 -11.99 12.07
N ALA A 77 -14.50 -10.87 12.48
CA ALA A 77 -13.07 -10.79 12.80
C ALA A 77 -12.66 -11.63 14.01
N ALA A 78 -13.54 -11.83 14.97
CA ALA A 78 -13.23 -12.59 16.19
C ALA A 78 -12.81 -14.05 15.89
N GLY A 79 -13.49 -14.71 14.94
CA GLY A 79 -13.13 -16.07 14.51
C GLY A 79 -11.92 -16.13 13.59
N LEU A 80 -11.58 -15.03 12.93
CA LEU A 80 -10.46 -14.95 11.99
C LEU A 80 -9.18 -14.46 12.63
N ALA A 81 -9.25 -13.86 13.81
CA ALA A 81 -8.06 -13.47 14.55
C ALA A 81 -7.10 -14.66 14.77
N ASP A 82 -7.63 -15.88 14.87
CA ASP A 82 -6.83 -17.10 14.98
C ASP A 82 -6.11 -17.49 13.67
N GLY A 83 -6.59 -17.01 12.54
CA GLY A 83 -5.96 -17.19 11.22
C GLY A 83 -4.79 -16.25 10.94
N PHE A 84 -4.53 -15.28 11.81
CA PHE A 84 -3.36 -14.41 11.69
C PHE A 84 -2.06 -15.17 11.99
N PRO A 85 -0.99 -14.97 11.21
CA PRO A 85 0.30 -15.58 11.51
C PRO A 85 0.86 -15.08 12.85
N ASP A 86 1.83 -15.81 13.39
CA ASP A 86 2.58 -15.36 14.55
C ASP A 86 3.42 -14.11 14.21
N PRO A 87 3.61 -13.20 15.19
CA PRO A 87 4.50 -12.06 15.00
C PRO A 87 5.96 -12.48 14.71
N PRO A 88 6.72 -11.65 13.97
CA PRO A 88 6.39 -10.28 13.57
C PRO A 88 5.48 -10.23 12.32
N LEU A 89 4.54 -9.31 12.28
CA LEU A 89 3.67 -9.08 11.12
C LEU A 89 3.25 -7.62 10.98
N VAL A 90 2.70 -7.29 9.82
CA VAL A 90 1.98 -6.04 9.59
C VAL A 90 0.52 -6.39 9.26
N ALA A 91 -0.44 -5.73 9.86
CA ALA A 91 -1.85 -5.87 9.51
C ALA A 91 -2.44 -4.56 8.98
N VAL A 92 -3.17 -4.64 7.86
CA VAL A 92 -3.93 -3.53 7.28
C VAL A 92 -5.41 -3.87 7.36
N VAL A 93 -6.11 -3.21 8.27
CA VAL A 93 -7.46 -3.61 8.68
C VAL A 93 -8.40 -2.40 8.75
N PRO A 94 -9.74 -2.61 8.68
CA PRO A 94 -10.72 -1.58 8.99
C PRO A 94 -10.60 -1.06 10.44
N ASP A 95 -11.09 0.15 10.68
CA ASP A 95 -11.04 0.79 12.01
C ASP A 95 -11.71 -0.06 13.09
N GLU A 96 -12.84 -0.68 12.78
CA GLU A 96 -13.63 -1.52 13.70
C GLU A 96 -12.96 -2.86 14.07
N VAL A 97 -11.97 -3.30 13.30
CA VAL A 97 -11.22 -4.53 13.56
C VAL A 97 -10.03 -4.29 14.50
N GLU A 98 -9.50 -3.08 14.54
CA GLU A 98 -8.36 -2.72 15.39
C GLU A 98 -8.55 -3.14 16.86
N PRO A 99 -9.67 -2.86 17.55
CA PRO A 99 -9.83 -3.22 18.95
C PRO A 99 -9.77 -4.74 19.20
N ILE A 100 -10.18 -5.54 18.23
CA ILE A 100 -10.12 -7.01 18.31
C ILE A 100 -8.67 -7.47 18.24
N LEU A 101 -7.92 -6.95 17.28
CA LEU A 101 -6.51 -7.30 17.11
C LEU A 101 -5.62 -6.76 18.23
N ARG A 102 -5.96 -5.60 18.83
CA ARG A 102 -5.24 -5.12 20.02
C ARG A 102 -5.35 -6.06 21.21
N ARG A 103 -6.47 -6.78 21.39
CA ARG A 103 -6.58 -7.80 22.43
C ARG A 103 -5.66 -8.98 22.15
N LYS A 104 -5.50 -9.38 20.89
CA LYS A 104 -4.58 -10.45 20.49
C LYS A 104 -3.11 -10.00 20.51
N PHE A 105 -2.85 -8.75 20.11
CA PHE A 105 -1.53 -8.17 19.99
C PHE A 105 -1.42 -6.86 20.78
N PRO A 106 -1.38 -6.90 22.12
CA PRO A 106 -1.45 -5.70 22.96
C PRO A 106 -0.28 -4.73 22.78
N GLY A 107 0.88 -5.24 22.30
CA GLY A 107 2.07 -4.44 22.00
C GLY A 107 2.12 -3.82 20.60
N ALA A 108 1.07 -3.99 19.79
CA ALA A 108 1.07 -3.48 18.43
C ALA A 108 1.10 -1.94 18.37
N THR A 109 1.97 -1.40 17.55
CA THR A 109 1.95 0.02 17.17
C THR A 109 0.91 0.24 16.07
N VAL A 110 0.05 1.24 16.23
CA VAL A 110 -1.05 1.48 15.28
C VAL A 110 -0.95 2.89 14.72
N ALA A 111 -1.08 2.99 13.39
CA ALA A 111 -1.23 4.24 12.67
C ALA A 111 -2.56 4.24 11.89
N SER A 112 -3.24 5.40 11.88
CA SER A 112 -4.39 5.62 10.99
C SER A 112 -3.90 6.02 9.61
N LEU A 113 -4.49 5.42 8.58
CA LEU A 113 -4.22 5.73 7.18
C LEU A 113 -5.49 6.25 6.50
N LYS A 114 -5.36 7.34 5.75
CA LYS A 114 -6.33 7.74 4.73
C LYS A 114 -6.04 6.98 3.45
N LEU A 115 -7.09 6.46 2.84
CA LEU A 115 -7.07 6.00 1.46
C LEU A 115 -7.47 7.20 0.60
N MET A 116 -6.57 7.64 -0.25
CA MET A 116 -6.81 8.77 -1.13
C MET A 116 -6.81 8.31 -2.59
N PHE A 117 -7.81 8.74 -3.34
CA PHE A 117 -8.03 8.34 -4.73
C PHE A 117 -8.12 9.56 -5.63
N ARG A 118 -7.51 9.47 -6.80
CA ARG A 118 -7.61 10.45 -7.86
C ARG A 118 -8.14 9.77 -9.11
N GLU A 119 -9.29 10.22 -9.57
CA GLU A 119 -9.82 9.83 -10.86
C GLU A 119 -8.88 10.29 -12.00
N ARG A 120 -9.05 9.68 -13.15
CA ARG A 120 -8.36 10.12 -14.35
C ARG A 120 -8.77 11.55 -14.70
N ALA A 121 -7.80 12.42 -14.82
CA ALA A 121 -7.99 13.81 -15.18
C ALA A 121 -6.68 14.37 -15.74
N PRO A 122 -6.72 15.41 -16.59
CA PRO A 122 -5.50 16.01 -17.11
C PRO A 122 -4.47 16.27 -16.02
N VAL A 123 -3.23 15.85 -16.26
CA VAL A 123 -2.15 16.03 -15.30
C VAL A 123 -1.58 17.43 -15.48
N PRO A 124 -1.53 18.26 -14.42
CA PRO A 124 -0.87 19.55 -14.50
C PRO A 124 0.59 19.37 -14.89
N ALA A 125 1.13 20.26 -15.71
CA ALA A 125 2.53 20.19 -16.09
C ALA A 125 3.44 20.04 -14.86
N GLY A 126 4.24 18.97 -14.85
CA GLY A 126 5.26 18.75 -13.84
C GLY A 126 6.42 19.70 -14.06
N GLY A 127 6.96 20.29 -12.98
CA GLY A 127 8.20 21.07 -13.00
C GLY A 127 9.35 20.23 -12.46
N GLY A 128 10.56 20.48 -12.92
CA GLY A 128 11.78 19.87 -12.39
C GLY A 128 12.31 18.67 -13.18
N ALA A 129 13.56 18.31 -12.92
CA ALA A 129 14.24 17.17 -13.55
C ALA A 129 13.79 15.86 -12.89
N VAL A 130 12.62 15.34 -13.32
CA VAL A 130 12.11 14.04 -12.89
C VAL A 130 12.17 13.06 -14.05
N ARG A 131 12.69 11.87 -13.76
CA ARG A 131 12.68 10.79 -14.73
C ARG A 131 12.44 9.43 -14.07
N ARG A 132 11.99 8.48 -14.84
CA ARG A 132 11.94 7.08 -14.41
C ARG A 132 13.37 6.60 -14.11
N LEU A 133 13.52 5.91 -12.98
CA LEU A 133 14.80 5.28 -12.61
C LEU A 133 15.06 4.07 -13.49
N ARG A 134 16.34 3.83 -13.76
CA ARG A 134 16.86 2.72 -14.55
C ARG A 134 17.77 1.86 -13.67
N ARG A 135 18.24 0.75 -14.20
CA ARG A 135 19.12 -0.15 -13.48
C ARG A 135 20.44 0.52 -13.04
N GLU A 136 20.95 1.40 -13.87
CA GLU A 136 22.15 2.20 -13.55
C GLU A 136 21.97 3.16 -12.35
N ASP A 137 20.72 3.50 -11.99
CA ASP A 137 20.41 4.37 -10.86
C ASP A 137 20.30 3.63 -9.52
N LEU A 138 20.32 2.29 -9.52
CA LEU A 138 20.14 1.49 -8.30
C LEU A 138 21.15 1.81 -7.20
N PRO A 139 22.45 1.99 -7.47
CA PRO A 139 23.40 2.38 -6.43
C PRO A 139 23.04 3.69 -5.73
N GLU A 140 22.61 4.70 -6.50
CA GLU A 140 22.17 6.00 -5.97
C GLU A 140 20.85 5.87 -5.20
N LEU A 141 19.90 5.09 -5.71
CA LEU A 141 18.64 4.81 -5.02
C LEU A 141 18.88 4.12 -3.68
N VAL A 142 19.70 3.08 -3.63
CA VAL A 142 20.04 2.36 -2.40
C VAL A 142 20.73 3.28 -1.41
N ALA A 143 21.67 4.13 -1.86
CA ALA A 143 22.33 5.12 -1.01
C ALA A 143 21.33 6.13 -0.43
N PHE A 144 20.42 6.65 -1.26
CA PHE A 144 19.37 7.56 -0.86
C PHE A 144 18.42 6.95 0.18
N VAL A 145 17.95 5.72 -0.05
CA VAL A 145 17.06 5.02 0.89
C VAL A 145 17.78 4.69 2.18
N ARG A 146 19.03 4.22 2.12
CA ARG A 146 19.84 3.94 3.32
C ARG A 146 20.02 5.19 4.18
N GLN A 147 20.26 6.34 3.56
CA GLN A 147 20.46 7.60 4.27
C GLN A 147 19.18 8.10 4.95
N HIS A 148 18.02 7.92 4.32
CA HIS A 148 16.80 8.61 4.72
C HIS A 148 15.69 7.69 5.23
N ARG A 149 15.71 6.41 4.89
CA ARG A 149 14.66 5.43 5.16
C ARG A 149 15.25 4.03 5.40
N ALA A 150 16.26 3.93 6.24
CA ALA A 150 17.01 2.69 6.45
C ALA A 150 16.12 1.48 6.79
N ALA A 151 15.03 1.68 7.54
CA ALA A 151 14.05 0.63 7.85
C ALA A 151 13.30 0.07 6.63
N GLU A 152 13.35 0.76 5.49
CA GLU A 152 12.71 0.33 4.25
C GLU A 152 13.72 -0.17 3.21
N LEU A 153 15.00 -0.26 3.58
CA LEU A 153 16.08 -0.56 2.64
C LEU A 153 15.85 -1.88 1.88
N GLU A 154 15.34 -2.91 2.55
CA GLU A 154 15.04 -4.20 1.93
C GLU A 154 14.03 -4.09 0.77
N ALA A 155 13.03 -3.21 0.91
CA ALA A 155 12.03 -2.98 -0.13
C ALA A 155 12.61 -2.35 -1.40
N TYR A 156 13.86 -1.85 -1.36
CA TYR A 156 14.54 -1.18 -2.47
C TYR A 156 15.82 -1.88 -2.90
N ALA A 157 16.41 -2.73 -2.06
CA ALA A 157 17.69 -3.37 -2.33
C ALA A 157 17.65 -4.26 -3.59
N ASP A 158 16.54 -4.96 -3.78
CA ASP A 158 16.28 -5.86 -4.90
C ASP A 158 15.28 -5.28 -5.92
N LEU A 159 15.05 -3.96 -5.89
CA LEU A 159 14.10 -3.34 -6.80
C LEU A 159 14.55 -3.54 -8.26
N GLU A 160 13.67 -4.09 -9.08
CA GLU A 160 13.89 -4.24 -10.52
C GLU A 160 13.11 -3.12 -11.26
N PRO A 161 13.80 -2.08 -11.76
CA PRO A 161 13.13 -0.91 -12.35
C PRO A 161 12.28 -1.23 -13.57
N ALA A 162 12.51 -2.36 -14.23
CA ALA A 162 11.71 -2.78 -15.37
C ALA A 162 10.31 -3.22 -14.92
N THR A 163 10.22 -3.95 -13.80
CA THR A 163 8.99 -4.52 -13.27
C THR A 163 8.43 -3.77 -12.06
N GLU A 164 9.24 -2.96 -11.39
CA GLU A 164 8.87 -2.15 -10.22
C GLU A 164 9.28 -0.67 -10.44
N PRO A 165 8.54 0.07 -11.28
CA PRO A 165 8.96 1.39 -11.71
C PRO A 165 8.93 2.41 -10.57
N ALA A 166 10.02 3.17 -10.50
CA ALA A 166 10.19 4.31 -9.61
C ALA A 166 10.63 5.53 -10.40
N TRP A 167 10.33 6.71 -9.88
CA TRP A 167 10.69 8.01 -10.46
C TRP A 167 11.50 8.79 -9.46
N GLY A 168 12.61 9.34 -9.93
CA GLY A 168 13.52 10.17 -9.16
C GLY A 168 13.49 11.63 -9.61
N ALA A 169 13.47 12.53 -8.64
CA ALA A 169 13.81 13.93 -8.86
C ALA A 169 15.32 14.11 -8.64
N PHE A 170 15.98 14.77 -9.56
CA PHE A 170 17.43 14.98 -9.51
C PHE A 170 17.74 16.47 -9.42
N GLN A 171 18.74 16.82 -8.59
CA GLN A 171 19.33 18.13 -8.51
C GLN A 171 20.85 17.99 -8.47
N ASP A 172 21.55 18.71 -9.34
CA ASP A 172 23.01 18.62 -9.48
C ASP A 172 23.52 17.17 -9.65
N GLY A 173 22.75 16.37 -10.41
CA GLY A 173 23.07 14.96 -10.68
C GLY A 173 22.76 13.98 -9.54
N ARG A 174 22.28 14.46 -8.39
CA ARG A 174 21.96 13.64 -7.23
C ARG A 174 20.47 13.40 -7.09
N LEU A 175 20.08 12.21 -6.62
CA LEU A 175 18.71 11.89 -6.28
C LEU A 175 18.29 12.64 -5.01
N VAL A 176 17.28 13.50 -5.13
CA VAL A 176 16.76 14.32 -4.02
C VAL A 176 15.30 14.03 -3.68
N GLY A 177 14.60 13.28 -4.54
CA GLY A 177 13.22 12.89 -4.31
C GLY A 177 12.87 11.60 -5.03
N LEU A 178 11.93 10.85 -4.49
CA LEU A 178 11.54 9.52 -4.96
C LEU A 178 10.03 9.36 -4.87
N ALA A 179 9.44 8.65 -5.84
CA ALA A 179 8.13 8.01 -5.76
C ALA A 179 8.14 6.73 -6.58
N ARG A 180 7.29 5.75 -6.24
CA ARG A 180 7.14 4.53 -7.04
C ARG A 180 5.67 4.16 -7.21
N ALA A 181 5.41 3.30 -8.21
CA ALA A 181 4.13 2.64 -8.41
C ALA A 181 4.24 1.21 -7.89
N GLU A 182 3.78 0.98 -6.66
CA GLU A 182 3.86 -0.33 -6.01
C GLU A 182 2.83 -1.31 -6.58
N VAL A 183 1.59 -0.86 -6.73
CA VAL A 183 0.52 -1.62 -7.39
C VAL A 183 0.25 -1.03 -8.76
N ARG A 184 0.10 -1.88 -9.77
CA ARG A 184 -0.18 -1.48 -11.16
C ARG A 184 -1.19 -2.41 -11.79
N LEU A 185 -2.42 -2.30 -11.32
CA LEU A 185 -3.56 -2.98 -11.95
C LEU A 185 -4.08 -2.15 -13.12
N PRO A 186 -4.72 -2.74 -14.13
CA PRO A 186 -5.27 -2.00 -15.26
C PRO A 186 -6.18 -0.82 -14.87
N PRO A 187 -7.08 -0.93 -13.84
CA PRO A 187 -7.94 0.20 -13.47
C PRO A 187 -7.28 1.17 -12.47
N LEU A 188 -6.23 0.75 -11.76
CA LEU A 188 -5.67 1.51 -10.63
C LEU A 188 -4.19 1.26 -10.41
N TRP A 189 -3.41 2.35 -10.28
CA TRP A 189 -2.06 2.32 -9.75
C TRP A 189 -2.01 2.90 -8.33
N VAL A 190 -1.20 2.31 -7.45
CA VAL A 190 -0.96 2.83 -6.10
C VAL A 190 0.39 3.49 -6.03
N VAL A 191 0.38 4.80 -5.76
CA VAL A 191 1.59 5.60 -5.51
C VAL A 191 2.09 5.29 -4.10
N SER A 192 3.38 4.97 -3.97
CA SER A 192 4.02 4.67 -2.70
C SER A 192 5.45 5.20 -2.64
N GLY A 193 6.08 5.07 -1.48
CA GLY A 193 7.50 5.40 -1.29
C GLY A 193 7.84 6.86 -1.58
N VAL A 194 6.87 7.78 -1.51
CA VAL A 194 7.11 9.20 -1.75
C VAL A 194 7.99 9.78 -0.66
N TYR A 195 9.16 10.23 -1.05
CA TYR A 195 10.11 10.85 -0.13
C TYR A 195 10.95 11.94 -0.81
N VAL A 196 11.26 12.99 -0.06
CA VAL A 196 12.17 14.07 -0.48
C VAL A 196 13.19 14.31 0.62
N ASP A 197 14.46 14.39 0.27
CA ASP A 197 15.56 14.77 1.18
C ASP A 197 15.15 16.05 1.93
N PRO A 198 15.19 16.06 3.28
CA PRO A 198 14.80 17.21 4.08
C PRO A 198 15.42 18.54 3.64
N ARG A 199 16.67 18.52 3.14
CA ARG A 199 17.40 19.70 2.65
C ARG A 199 16.86 20.27 1.34
N HIS A 200 16.04 19.46 0.61
CA HIS A 200 15.48 19.82 -0.70
C HIS A 200 13.95 19.94 -0.66
N ARG A 201 13.36 19.96 0.54
CA ARG A 201 11.92 20.17 0.71
C ARG A 201 11.50 21.59 0.37
N GLY A 202 10.23 21.81 0.10
CA GLY A 202 9.69 23.12 -0.28
C GLY A 202 10.00 23.56 -1.72
N GLN A 203 10.78 22.79 -2.48
CA GLN A 203 11.23 23.10 -3.85
C GLN A 203 10.38 22.42 -4.94
N GLY A 204 9.26 21.79 -4.59
CA GLY A 204 8.37 21.15 -5.56
C GLY A 204 8.73 19.71 -5.96
N HIS A 205 9.84 19.14 -5.48
CA HIS A 205 10.29 17.80 -5.86
C HIS A 205 9.26 16.71 -5.53
N GLY A 206 8.60 16.77 -4.36
CA GLY A 206 7.55 15.82 -3.99
C GLY A 206 6.36 15.86 -4.95
N ARG A 207 5.93 17.07 -5.35
CA ARG A 207 4.90 17.25 -6.37
C ARG A 207 5.31 16.64 -7.71
N ALA A 208 6.53 16.90 -8.12
CA ALA A 208 7.04 16.46 -9.41
C ALA A 208 7.12 14.92 -9.52
N VAL A 209 7.64 14.22 -8.49
CA VAL A 209 7.73 12.75 -8.52
C VAL A 209 6.34 12.08 -8.44
N VAL A 210 5.39 12.63 -7.67
CA VAL A 210 4.02 12.10 -7.62
C VAL A 210 3.33 12.29 -8.98
N LEU A 211 3.44 13.47 -9.59
CA LEU A 211 2.86 13.73 -10.92
C LEU A 211 3.44 12.81 -11.99
N ALA A 212 4.73 12.48 -11.93
CA ALA A 212 5.34 11.55 -12.88
C ALA A 212 4.74 10.13 -12.79
N VAL A 213 4.40 9.66 -11.58
CA VAL A 213 3.68 8.39 -11.40
C VAL A 213 2.25 8.51 -11.93
N VAL A 214 1.54 9.60 -11.59
CA VAL A 214 0.17 9.86 -12.05
C VAL A 214 0.11 9.90 -13.57
N GLU A 215 1.00 10.63 -14.21
CA GLU A 215 1.09 10.71 -15.68
C GLU A 215 1.37 9.34 -16.32
N ALA A 216 2.24 8.55 -15.71
CA ALA A 216 2.51 7.19 -16.19
C ALA A 216 1.27 6.28 -16.08
N ALA A 217 0.50 6.38 -14.99
CA ALA A 217 -0.76 5.66 -14.82
C ALA A 217 -1.81 6.10 -15.84
N GLU A 218 -2.00 7.41 -16.02
CA GLU A 218 -2.93 8.00 -17.01
C GLU A 218 -2.66 7.49 -18.42
N ARG A 219 -1.39 7.37 -18.83
CA ARG A 219 -1.03 6.82 -20.15
C ARG A 219 -1.46 5.37 -20.35
N THR A 220 -1.63 4.61 -19.26
CA THR A 220 -2.16 3.23 -19.33
C THR A 220 -3.67 3.16 -19.17
N GLY A 221 -4.33 4.29 -18.95
CA GLY A 221 -5.76 4.35 -18.68
C GLY A 221 -6.15 4.08 -17.23
N ALA A 222 -5.17 4.03 -16.31
CA ALA A 222 -5.42 3.77 -14.89
C ALA A 222 -5.66 5.07 -14.10
N ALA A 223 -6.55 5.00 -13.10
CA ALA A 223 -6.63 5.97 -12.02
C ALA A 223 -5.45 5.80 -11.05
N THR A 224 -5.31 6.70 -10.09
CA THR A 224 -4.27 6.59 -9.06
C THR A 224 -4.83 6.66 -7.65
N GLY A 225 -4.25 5.88 -6.76
CA GLY A 225 -4.54 5.93 -5.34
C GLY A 225 -3.28 5.92 -4.50
N LEU A 226 -3.42 6.19 -3.22
CA LEU A 226 -2.34 6.12 -2.24
C LEU A 226 -2.88 5.92 -0.83
N TYR A 227 -1.98 5.47 0.05
CA TYR A 227 -2.22 5.41 1.49
C TYR A 227 -1.31 6.43 2.16
N VAL A 228 -1.86 7.28 3.01
CA VAL A 228 -1.11 8.30 3.74
C VAL A 228 -1.55 8.32 5.20
N ARG A 229 -0.62 8.61 6.13
CA ARG A 229 -0.97 8.77 7.55
C ARG A 229 -2.05 9.84 7.72
N ASP A 230 -3.04 9.55 8.58
CA ASP A 230 -4.17 10.46 8.89
C ASP A 230 -3.73 11.58 9.85
N GLU A 231 -2.60 12.18 9.57
CA GLU A 231 -2.05 13.32 10.27
C GLU A 231 -1.95 14.49 9.29
N PRO A 232 -2.12 15.74 9.75
CA PRO A 232 -1.98 16.93 8.92
C PRO A 232 -0.50 17.14 8.56
N THR A 233 -0.04 16.46 7.52
CA THR A 233 1.36 16.52 7.05
C THR A 233 1.47 17.38 5.79
N PRO A 234 2.67 17.85 5.43
CA PRO A 234 2.89 18.46 4.12
C PRO A 234 2.52 17.53 2.95
N ALA A 235 2.64 16.21 3.14
CA ALA A 235 2.26 15.21 2.14
C ALA A 235 0.75 15.16 1.92
N SER A 236 -0.06 15.16 2.98
CA SER A 236 -1.54 15.14 2.85
C SER A 236 -2.03 16.38 2.10
N ARG A 237 -1.50 17.58 2.42
CA ARG A 237 -1.83 18.81 1.68
C ARG A 237 -1.41 18.75 0.21
N LEU A 238 -0.25 18.15 -0.07
CA LEU A 238 0.19 17.96 -1.45
C LEU A 238 -0.79 17.09 -2.23
N TYR A 239 -1.26 15.98 -1.67
CA TYR A 239 -2.18 15.09 -2.35
C TYR A 239 -3.54 15.74 -2.61
N ASP A 240 -4.07 16.51 -1.65
CA ASP A 240 -5.29 17.31 -1.85
C ASP A 240 -5.13 18.28 -3.04
N GLN A 241 -4.01 19.00 -3.10
CA GLN A 241 -3.68 19.92 -4.21
C GLN A 241 -3.52 19.22 -5.57
N LEU A 242 -3.15 17.94 -5.57
CA LEU A 242 -3.03 17.12 -6.77
C LEU A 242 -4.37 16.45 -7.17
N GLY A 243 -5.45 16.76 -6.47
CA GLY A 243 -6.78 16.26 -6.77
C GLY A 243 -7.09 14.87 -6.21
N PHE A 244 -6.26 14.35 -5.31
CA PHE A 244 -6.61 13.16 -4.56
C PHE A 244 -7.68 13.51 -3.53
N ARG A 245 -8.68 12.64 -3.38
CA ARG A 245 -9.76 12.77 -2.40
C ARG A 245 -9.77 11.56 -1.48
N GLN A 246 -10.05 11.78 -0.21
CA GLN A 246 -10.21 10.67 0.73
C GLN A 246 -11.44 9.84 0.37
N VAL A 247 -11.24 8.52 0.22
CA VAL A 247 -12.31 7.54 -0.09
C VAL A 247 -12.50 6.51 1.02
N GLY A 248 -11.59 6.45 2.00
CA GLY A 248 -11.70 5.50 3.09
C GLY A 248 -10.59 5.67 4.12
N ARG A 249 -10.59 4.77 5.10
CA ARG A 249 -9.56 4.67 6.15
C ARG A 249 -9.19 3.22 6.39
N ARG A 250 -7.96 3.00 6.89
CA ARG A 250 -7.47 1.72 7.38
C ARG A 250 -6.56 1.95 8.59
N ARG A 251 -6.40 0.91 9.40
CA ARG A 251 -5.39 0.84 10.45
C ARG A 251 -4.21 0.04 9.95
N TRP A 252 -3.06 0.64 10.05
CA TRP A 252 -1.78 -0.04 9.91
C TRP A 252 -1.31 -0.46 11.29
N MET A 253 -1.28 -1.75 11.54
CA MET A 253 -0.81 -2.32 12.79
C MET A 253 0.54 -2.98 12.57
N ASP A 254 1.53 -2.49 13.26
CA ASP A 254 2.88 -3.06 13.30
C ASP A 254 3.00 -3.92 14.54
N VAL A 255 3.08 -5.23 14.36
CA VAL A 255 3.18 -6.20 15.45
C VAL A 255 4.59 -6.77 15.47
N THR A 256 5.36 -6.37 16.47
CA THR A 256 6.71 -6.90 16.71
C THR A 256 6.63 -8.25 17.41
N GLY A 257 7.61 -9.13 17.14
CA GLY A 257 7.72 -10.40 17.84
C GLY A 257 8.13 -10.23 19.32
N PRO A 258 8.01 -11.26 20.14
CA PRO A 258 8.50 -11.23 21.51
C PRO A 258 10.00 -10.95 21.51
N GLY A 259 10.40 -9.77 22.03
CA GLY A 259 11.80 -9.32 22.13
C GLY A 259 12.22 -8.17 21.21
N GLY A 260 11.35 -7.71 20.31
CA GLY A 260 11.57 -6.51 19.50
C GLY A 260 11.22 -5.23 20.29
N ARG A 261 12.23 -4.46 20.69
CA ARG A 261 12.08 -3.07 21.12
C ARG A 261 12.58 -2.16 20.03
#